data_b8e38842fd736b664a38609db5903ea1
#
_entry.id   b8e38842fd736b664a38609db5903ea1
#
_cell.length_a   1.000
_cell.length_b   1.000
_cell.length_c   1.000
_cell.angle_alpha   90.00
_cell.angle_beta   90.00
_cell.angle_gamma   90.00
#
_symmetry.space_group_name_H-M   'P 1'
#
loop_
_entity.id
_entity.type
_entity.pdbx_description
1 polymer ?
#
loop_
_entity_poly.entity_id
_entity_poly.type
_entity_poly.pdbx_seq_one_letter_code
_entity_poly.pdbx_strand_id
1 'polypeptide(L)'
;MSEKRELKETLLFEKNHRIHGGIYHKMQVDFAYNSNHIEGSRLTHEQTCYIFETQSVDGAVFVNDVFETANHFRCLDWVLDTISEPLSEEYVKQMHRILKAGLMTQQNPEVVIGDYKKYANVVCGIETAKPSEVSAQMAQLLQTYQNLQQPDFYEIAWFHMAFEKIHPFYDGNGRVGRLLLLKM
;
A
#
# COMPACT_ATOMS: atom_id res chain seq x y z
N MET A 1 36.82 4.00 1.46
CA MET A 1 35.85 3.88 2.58
C MET A 1 34.46 4.02 1.96
N SER A 2 33.66 2.95 1.93
CA SER A 2 32.28 3.03 1.45
C SER A 2 31.48 3.76 2.51
N GLU A 3 31.02 4.99 2.21
CA GLU A 3 30.03 5.65 3.05
C GLU A 3 28.79 4.72 3.13
N LYS A 4 28.34 4.47 4.36
CA LYS A 4 27.07 3.76 4.58
C LYS A 4 25.96 4.67 4.02
N ARG A 5 25.42 4.33 2.86
CA ARG A 5 24.23 4.98 2.33
C ARG A 5 23.07 4.75 3.30
N GLU A 6 22.27 5.76 3.52
CA GLU A 6 21.01 5.59 4.23
C GLU A 6 20.11 4.60 3.45
N LEU A 7 19.22 3.90 4.15
CA LEU A 7 18.35 2.89 3.54
C LEU A 7 17.57 3.45 2.34
N LYS A 8 17.01 4.65 2.49
CA LYS A 8 16.31 5.36 1.42
C LYS A 8 17.17 5.54 0.16
N GLU A 9 18.38 6.02 0.34
CA GLU A 9 19.31 6.25 -0.78
C GLU A 9 19.70 4.94 -1.47
N THR A 10 19.86 3.87 -0.69
CA THR A 10 20.15 2.54 -1.22
C THR A 10 19.01 2.02 -2.06
N LEU A 11 17.76 2.11 -1.55
CA LEU A 11 16.56 1.66 -2.26
C LEU A 11 16.35 2.42 -3.56
N LEU A 12 16.48 3.76 -3.54
CA LEU A 12 16.36 4.59 -4.75
C LEU A 12 17.49 4.31 -5.75
N PHE A 13 18.71 4.10 -5.26
CA PHE A 13 19.84 3.75 -6.12
C PHE A 13 19.60 2.41 -6.81
N GLU A 14 19.24 1.36 -6.08
CA GLU A 14 19.01 0.02 -6.63
C GLU A 14 17.81 0.01 -7.60
N LYS A 15 16.74 0.70 -7.28
CA LYS A 15 15.58 0.90 -8.16
C LYS A 15 16.00 1.52 -9.49
N ASN A 16 16.70 2.67 -9.44
CA ASN A 16 17.08 3.43 -10.63
C ASN A 16 18.10 2.69 -11.52
N HIS A 17 18.94 1.84 -10.93
CA HIS A 17 19.93 1.04 -11.65
C HIS A 17 19.47 -0.38 -11.94
N ARG A 18 18.22 -0.74 -11.59
CA ARG A 18 17.62 -2.08 -11.79
C ARG A 18 18.52 -3.20 -11.25
N ILE A 19 19.03 -3.03 -10.02
CA ILE A 19 19.91 -4.02 -9.41
C ILE A 19 19.10 -5.25 -8.99
N HIS A 20 19.43 -6.39 -9.61
CA HIS A 20 18.83 -7.68 -9.24
C HIS A 20 19.43 -8.22 -7.94
N GLY A 21 18.56 -8.85 -7.11
CA GLY A 21 18.98 -9.48 -5.85
C GLY A 21 19.38 -8.51 -4.73
N GLY A 22 19.24 -7.19 -4.95
CA GLY A 22 19.47 -6.18 -3.94
C GLY A 22 18.31 -6.07 -2.93
N ILE A 23 18.46 -5.13 -2.00
CA ILE A 23 17.45 -4.90 -0.95
C ILE A 23 16.13 -4.37 -1.52
N TYR A 24 16.18 -3.53 -2.57
CA TYR A 24 15.00 -3.05 -3.28
C TYR A 24 14.24 -4.21 -3.94
N HIS A 25 14.94 -5.08 -4.68
CA HIS A 25 14.33 -6.24 -5.32
C HIS A 25 13.64 -7.14 -4.29
N LYS A 26 14.35 -7.48 -3.21
CA LYS A 26 13.81 -8.30 -2.13
C LYS A 26 12.60 -7.64 -1.48
N MET A 27 12.67 -6.34 -1.20
CA MET A 27 11.56 -5.59 -0.59
C MET A 27 10.33 -5.58 -1.51
N GLN A 28 10.48 -5.38 -2.82
CA GLN A 28 9.38 -5.43 -3.77
C GLN A 28 8.67 -6.79 -3.73
N VAL A 29 9.42 -7.87 -3.85
CA VAL A 29 8.87 -9.23 -3.91
C VAL A 29 8.25 -9.63 -2.58
N ASP A 30 8.99 -9.52 -1.47
CA ASP A 30 8.53 -9.96 -0.15
C ASP A 30 7.33 -9.15 0.33
N PHE A 31 7.35 -7.83 0.12
CA PHE A 31 6.26 -6.99 0.57
C PHE A 31 4.99 -7.20 -0.25
N ALA A 32 5.09 -7.28 -1.57
CA ALA A 32 3.93 -7.56 -2.43
C ALA A 32 3.35 -8.94 -2.12
N TYR A 33 4.19 -9.98 -2.00
CA TYR A 33 3.75 -11.32 -1.66
C TYR A 33 3.00 -11.33 -0.33
N ASN A 34 3.65 -10.91 0.76
CA ASN A 34 3.06 -10.99 2.09
C ASN A 34 1.80 -10.11 2.21
N SER A 35 1.84 -8.89 1.68
CA SER A 35 0.72 -7.96 1.75
C SER A 35 -0.51 -8.46 1.00
N ASN A 36 -0.34 -9.02 -0.21
CA ASN A 36 -1.45 -9.58 -0.97
C ASN A 36 -1.91 -10.94 -0.42
N HIS A 37 -1.01 -11.76 0.14
CA HIS A 37 -1.35 -13.03 0.75
C HIS A 37 -2.26 -12.86 1.97
N ILE A 38 -2.04 -11.84 2.80
CA ILE A 38 -2.93 -11.44 3.91
C ILE A 38 -4.34 -11.12 3.39
N GLU A 39 -4.46 -10.54 2.20
CA GLU A 39 -5.74 -10.20 1.56
C GLU A 39 -6.35 -11.36 0.76
N GLY A 40 -5.74 -12.54 0.77
CA GLY A 40 -6.27 -13.77 0.15
C GLY A 40 -5.74 -14.07 -1.25
N SER A 41 -4.69 -13.41 -1.72
CA SER A 41 -4.01 -13.77 -2.97
C SER A 41 -3.45 -15.20 -2.87
N ARG A 42 -3.57 -15.94 -3.97
CA ARG A 42 -3.15 -17.35 -4.11
C ARG A 42 -1.83 -17.50 -4.85
N LEU A 43 -1.21 -16.40 -5.28
CA LEU A 43 0.11 -16.46 -5.88
C LEU A 43 1.14 -16.96 -4.86
N THR A 44 2.06 -17.79 -5.32
CA THR A 44 3.21 -18.19 -4.52
C THR A 44 4.25 -17.07 -4.50
N HIS A 45 5.19 -17.15 -3.55
CA HIS A 45 6.33 -16.23 -3.52
C HIS A 45 7.15 -16.28 -4.81
N GLU A 46 7.35 -17.48 -5.35
CA GLU A 46 8.06 -17.70 -6.62
C GLU A 46 7.34 -17.06 -7.80
N GLN A 47 6.00 -17.21 -7.87
CA GLN A 47 5.20 -16.54 -8.91
C GLN A 47 5.25 -15.02 -8.76
N THR A 48 5.21 -14.49 -7.54
CA THR A 48 5.36 -13.04 -7.27
C THR A 48 6.71 -12.54 -7.74
N CYS A 49 7.81 -13.25 -7.44
CA CYS A 49 9.15 -12.95 -7.91
C CYS A 49 9.23 -12.98 -9.45
N TYR A 50 8.68 -14.02 -10.06
CA TYR A 50 8.66 -14.18 -11.50
C TYR A 50 7.92 -13.03 -12.20
N ILE A 51 6.76 -12.61 -11.67
CA ILE A 51 6.02 -11.45 -12.19
C ILE A 51 6.86 -10.18 -12.09
N PHE A 52 7.55 -9.97 -10.97
CA PHE A 52 8.39 -8.79 -10.77
C PHE A 52 9.54 -8.74 -11.78
N GLU A 53 10.22 -9.86 -11.99
CA GLU A 53 11.41 -9.93 -12.85
C GLU A 53 11.09 -9.91 -14.34
N THR A 54 10.01 -10.58 -14.74
CA THR A 54 9.74 -10.88 -16.17
C THR A 54 8.53 -10.14 -16.72
N GLN A 55 7.68 -9.54 -15.84
CA GLN A 55 6.37 -8.97 -16.20
C GLN A 55 5.44 -9.97 -16.90
N SER A 56 5.64 -11.24 -16.64
CA SER A 56 4.81 -12.34 -17.13
C SER A 56 4.42 -13.28 -16.00
N VAL A 57 3.53 -14.22 -16.26
CA VAL A 57 3.12 -15.23 -15.30
C VAL A 57 3.05 -16.57 -15.99
N ASP A 58 3.44 -17.62 -15.29
CA ASP A 58 3.36 -19.00 -15.76
C ASP A 58 2.30 -19.78 -14.95
N GLY A 59 1.63 -20.70 -15.63
CA GLY A 59 0.61 -21.56 -15.04
C GLY A 59 -0.79 -20.93 -14.98
N ALA A 60 -1.71 -21.64 -14.35
CA ALA A 60 -3.09 -21.22 -14.14
C ALA A 60 -3.17 -20.35 -12.87
N VAL A 61 -3.31 -19.04 -13.03
CA VAL A 61 -3.42 -18.08 -11.94
C VAL A 61 -4.70 -17.24 -12.08
N PHE A 62 -5.14 -16.68 -10.97
CA PHE A 62 -6.28 -15.76 -10.99
C PHE A 62 -5.82 -14.37 -11.47
N VAL A 63 -6.54 -13.84 -12.47
CA VAL A 63 -6.19 -12.58 -13.12
C VAL A 63 -6.10 -11.42 -12.12
N ASN A 64 -7.04 -11.34 -11.17
CA ASN A 64 -7.00 -10.28 -10.15
C ASN A 64 -5.77 -10.38 -9.25
N ASP A 65 -5.33 -11.60 -8.88
CA ASP A 65 -4.14 -11.79 -8.04
C ASP A 65 -2.89 -11.23 -8.74
N VAL A 66 -2.80 -11.40 -10.08
CA VAL A 66 -1.72 -10.84 -10.91
C VAL A 66 -1.80 -9.32 -10.96
N PHE A 67 -3.00 -8.75 -11.20
CA PHE A 67 -3.17 -7.29 -11.22
C PHE A 67 -2.87 -6.67 -9.86
N GLU A 68 -3.35 -7.26 -8.77
CA GLU A 68 -3.09 -6.76 -7.42
C GLU A 68 -1.59 -6.77 -7.09
N THR A 69 -0.88 -7.82 -7.51
CA THR A 69 0.57 -7.92 -7.33
C THR A 69 1.32 -6.88 -8.15
N ALA A 70 1.00 -6.73 -9.43
CA ALA A 70 1.61 -5.72 -10.30
C ALA A 70 1.31 -4.28 -9.81
N ASN A 71 0.10 -4.05 -9.33
CA ASN A 71 -0.29 -2.76 -8.75
C ASN A 71 0.44 -2.48 -7.44
N HIS A 72 0.70 -3.52 -6.62
CA HIS A 72 1.49 -3.36 -5.40
C HIS A 72 2.92 -2.91 -5.72
N PHE A 73 3.57 -3.53 -6.72
CA PHE A 73 4.89 -3.08 -7.18
C PHE A 73 4.89 -1.62 -7.63
N ARG A 74 3.91 -1.23 -8.45
CA ARG A 74 3.77 0.16 -8.92
C ARG A 74 3.52 1.14 -7.77
N CYS A 75 2.72 0.74 -6.79
CA CYS A 75 2.42 1.58 -5.64
C CYS A 75 3.65 1.77 -4.75
N LEU A 76 4.42 0.70 -4.52
CA LEU A 76 5.67 0.77 -3.78
C LEU A 76 6.70 1.68 -4.49
N ASP A 77 6.83 1.54 -5.82
CA ASP A 77 7.68 2.41 -6.62
C ASP A 77 7.27 3.88 -6.50
N TRP A 78 5.97 4.14 -6.61
CA TRP A 78 5.43 5.49 -6.47
C TRP A 78 5.68 6.06 -5.06
N VAL A 79 5.53 5.25 -4.00
CA VAL A 79 5.85 5.67 -2.62
C VAL A 79 7.33 6.03 -2.48
N LEU A 80 8.24 5.23 -3.05
CA LEU A 80 9.67 5.52 -3.02
C LEU A 80 10.02 6.81 -3.78
N ASP A 81 9.41 7.03 -4.95
CA ASP A 81 9.63 8.24 -5.74
C ASP A 81 9.14 9.52 -5.06
N THR A 82 8.05 9.39 -4.31
CA THR A 82 7.38 10.48 -3.60
C THR A 82 7.64 10.47 -2.08
N ILE A 83 8.69 9.77 -1.64
CA ILE A 83 8.94 9.55 -0.21
C ILE A 83 9.15 10.86 0.58
N SER A 84 9.58 11.92 -0.07
CA SER A 84 9.80 13.24 0.55
C SER A 84 8.57 14.15 0.49
N GLU A 85 7.50 13.75 -0.22
CA GLU A 85 6.27 14.52 -0.28
C GLU A 85 5.50 14.41 1.05
N PRO A 86 4.77 15.45 1.46
CA PRO A 86 3.98 15.39 2.69
C PRO A 86 2.84 14.37 2.54
N LEU A 87 2.57 13.63 3.63
CA LEU A 87 1.41 12.75 3.70
C LEU A 87 0.13 13.60 3.76
N SER A 88 -0.74 13.43 2.77
CA SER A 88 -2.00 14.16 2.62
C SER A 88 -3.15 13.20 2.31
N GLU A 89 -4.38 13.70 2.40
CA GLU A 89 -5.57 12.93 2.00
C GLU A 89 -5.47 12.48 0.53
N GLU A 90 -5.05 13.38 -0.36
CA GLU A 90 -4.87 13.06 -1.77
C GLU A 90 -3.76 12.01 -1.99
N TYR A 91 -2.68 12.06 -1.20
CA TYR A 91 -1.65 11.04 -1.23
C TYR A 91 -2.20 9.65 -0.91
N VAL A 92 -2.99 9.54 0.17
CA VAL A 92 -3.64 8.28 0.58
C VAL A 92 -4.63 7.77 -0.49
N LYS A 93 -5.42 8.68 -1.06
CA LYS A 93 -6.35 8.35 -2.15
C LYS A 93 -5.63 7.91 -3.42
N GLN A 94 -4.48 8.53 -3.74
CA GLN A 94 -3.68 8.15 -4.90
C GLN A 94 -3.06 6.75 -4.74
N MET A 95 -2.56 6.39 -3.56
CA MET A 95 -2.12 5.02 -3.27
C MET A 95 -3.25 4.01 -3.56
N HIS A 96 -4.45 4.30 -3.09
CA HIS A 96 -5.62 3.44 -3.33
C HIS A 96 -5.96 3.34 -4.82
N ARG A 97 -5.88 4.44 -5.60
CA ARG A 97 -6.08 4.40 -7.06
C ARG A 97 -5.09 3.48 -7.74
N ILE A 98 -3.81 3.55 -7.37
CA ILE A 98 -2.77 2.69 -7.94
C ILE A 98 -3.03 1.23 -7.60
N LEU A 99 -3.29 0.92 -6.33
CA LEU A 99 -3.51 -0.45 -5.86
C LEU A 99 -4.74 -1.12 -6.48
N LYS A 100 -5.79 -0.35 -6.76
CA LYS A 100 -7.06 -0.88 -7.26
C LYS A 100 -7.24 -0.71 -8.79
N ALA A 101 -6.21 -0.24 -9.50
CA ALA A 101 -6.29 -0.01 -10.93
C ALA A 101 -6.54 -1.32 -11.71
N GLY A 102 -7.53 -1.31 -12.61
CA GLY A 102 -7.78 -2.40 -13.56
C GLY A 102 -8.32 -3.71 -12.98
N LEU A 103 -8.73 -3.74 -11.71
CA LEU A 103 -9.30 -4.95 -11.11
C LEU A 103 -10.70 -5.25 -11.66
N MET A 104 -10.93 -6.52 -11.99
CA MET A 104 -12.20 -6.98 -12.56
C MET A 104 -13.36 -7.03 -11.55
N THR A 105 -13.09 -6.85 -10.25
CA THR A 105 -14.09 -6.87 -9.17
C THR A 105 -14.89 -5.59 -9.04
N GLN A 106 -14.66 -4.60 -9.90
CA GLN A 106 -15.32 -3.30 -9.87
C GLN A 106 -16.73 -3.29 -10.50
N GLN A 107 -17.47 -4.38 -10.34
CA GLN A 107 -18.84 -4.47 -10.86
C GLN A 107 -19.87 -3.72 -10.01
N ASN A 108 -19.48 -3.20 -8.84
CA ASN A 108 -20.36 -2.33 -8.06
C ASN A 108 -20.10 -0.86 -8.43
N PRO A 109 -21.01 -0.21 -9.19
CA PRO A 109 -20.84 1.18 -9.64
C PRO A 109 -20.81 2.19 -8.48
N GLU A 110 -21.15 1.76 -7.28
CA GLU A 110 -21.16 2.59 -6.08
C GLU A 110 -19.78 2.61 -5.37
N VAL A 111 -18.88 1.69 -5.74
CA VAL A 111 -17.50 1.65 -5.23
C VAL A 111 -16.62 2.56 -6.07
N VAL A 112 -16.19 3.67 -5.49
CA VAL A 112 -15.31 4.63 -6.15
C VAL A 112 -13.86 4.34 -5.76
N ILE A 113 -13.03 4.06 -6.78
CA ILE A 113 -11.59 3.89 -6.56
C ILE A 113 -10.95 5.25 -6.31
N GLY A 114 -10.12 5.30 -5.28
CA GLY A 114 -9.43 6.53 -4.91
C GLY A 114 -10.33 7.54 -4.21
N ASP A 115 -11.47 7.08 -3.69
CA ASP A 115 -12.29 7.91 -2.80
C ASP A 115 -12.80 7.09 -1.61
N TYR A 116 -13.25 7.78 -0.58
CA TYR A 116 -13.71 7.14 0.65
C TYR A 116 -15.01 6.37 0.45
N LYS A 117 -15.21 5.36 1.28
CA LYS A 117 -16.40 4.50 1.25
C LYS A 117 -17.68 5.30 1.45
N LYS A 118 -18.72 4.89 0.72
CA LYS A 118 -20.08 5.43 0.84
C LYS A 118 -20.99 4.51 1.68
N TYR A 119 -20.57 3.28 1.94
CA TYR A 119 -21.29 2.27 2.69
C TYR A 119 -20.49 1.83 3.90
N ALA A 120 -21.22 1.49 4.98
CA ALA A 120 -20.60 0.91 6.16
C ALA A 120 -19.98 -0.44 5.82
N ASN A 121 -18.84 -0.73 6.42
CA ASN A 121 -18.20 -2.03 6.35
C ASN A 121 -17.83 -2.54 7.76
N VAL A 122 -17.68 -3.83 7.86
CA VAL A 122 -17.35 -4.54 9.11
C VAL A 122 -16.09 -5.35 8.84
N VAL A 123 -15.11 -5.28 9.72
CA VAL A 123 -13.87 -6.04 9.64
C VAL A 123 -13.77 -6.96 10.84
N CYS A 124 -13.74 -8.27 10.60
CA CYS A 124 -13.69 -9.29 11.67
C CYS A 124 -14.78 -9.10 12.76
N GLY A 125 -16.00 -8.69 12.36
CA GLY A 125 -17.10 -8.45 13.29
C GLY A 125 -17.08 -7.10 14.02
N ILE A 126 -16.08 -6.24 13.73
CA ILE A 126 -15.96 -4.90 14.33
C ILE A 126 -16.44 -3.86 13.32
N GLU A 127 -17.35 -2.98 13.76
CA GLU A 127 -17.79 -1.84 12.98
C GLU A 127 -16.65 -0.83 12.82
N THR A 128 -16.43 -0.38 11.59
CA THR A 128 -15.46 0.67 11.27
C THR A 128 -16.14 2.05 11.30
N ALA A 129 -15.39 3.13 11.04
CA ALA A 129 -15.99 4.46 10.99
C ALA A 129 -17.16 4.54 10.01
N LYS A 130 -18.24 5.25 10.40
CA LYS A 130 -19.38 5.49 9.50
C LYS A 130 -18.95 6.32 8.29
N PRO A 131 -19.50 6.08 7.09
CA PRO A 131 -19.12 6.82 5.89
C PRO A 131 -19.14 8.34 6.07
N SER A 132 -20.13 8.88 6.79
CA SER A 132 -20.25 10.32 7.08
C SER A 132 -19.15 10.88 7.98
N GLU A 133 -18.44 10.02 8.71
CA GLU A 133 -17.40 10.40 9.66
C GLU A 133 -15.97 10.25 9.10
N VAL A 134 -15.83 9.45 8.02
CA VAL A 134 -14.51 9.09 7.46
C VAL A 134 -13.66 10.31 7.12
N SER A 135 -14.20 11.27 6.39
CA SER A 135 -13.43 12.46 5.98
C SER A 135 -12.91 13.25 7.19
N ALA A 136 -13.75 13.45 8.21
CA ALA A 136 -13.35 14.19 9.41
C ALA A 136 -12.30 13.43 10.22
N GLN A 137 -12.47 12.10 10.38
CA GLN A 137 -11.52 11.27 11.11
C GLN A 137 -10.17 11.15 10.38
N MET A 138 -10.18 11.03 9.05
CA MET A 138 -8.95 11.01 8.24
C MET A 138 -8.22 12.36 8.29
N ALA A 139 -8.93 13.47 8.19
CA ALA A 139 -8.34 14.80 8.32
C ALA A 139 -7.67 14.98 9.69
N GLN A 140 -8.34 14.56 10.76
CA GLN A 140 -7.78 14.61 12.11
C GLN A 140 -6.55 13.71 12.27
N LEU A 141 -6.59 12.48 11.74
CA LEU A 141 -5.47 11.54 11.79
C LEU A 141 -4.23 12.11 11.07
N LEU A 142 -4.42 12.62 9.85
CA LEU A 142 -3.35 13.21 9.05
C LEU A 142 -2.78 14.47 9.71
N GLN A 143 -3.63 15.33 10.26
CA GLN A 143 -3.19 16.53 10.98
C GLN A 143 -2.38 16.15 12.22
N THR A 144 -2.82 15.14 12.98
CA THR A 144 -2.08 14.66 14.15
C THR A 144 -0.69 14.18 13.75
N TYR A 145 -0.58 13.40 12.68
CA TYR A 145 0.71 12.92 12.17
C TYR A 145 1.61 14.07 11.67
N GLN A 146 1.05 15.03 10.94
CA GLN A 146 1.81 16.18 10.42
C GLN A 146 2.39 17.09 11.51
N ASN A 147 1.81 17.07 12.71
CA ASN A 147 2.32 17.81 13.87
C ASN A 147 3.50 17.11 14.58
N LEU A 148 3.79 15.84 14.24
CA LEU A 148 4.95 15.11 14.74
C LEU A 148 6.20 15.57 13.97
N GLN A 149 7.28 15.87 14.69
CA GLN A 149 8.52 16.32 14.05
C GLN A 149 9.37 15.12 13.58
N GLN A 150 9.46 14.09 14.41
CA GLN A 150 10.18 12.84 14.15
C GLN A 150 9.40 11.72 14.81
N PRO A 151 8.38 11.16 14.12
CA PRO A 151 7.56 10.12 14.72
C PRO A 151 8.40 8.90 15.08
N ASP A 152 8.21 8.41 16.31
CA ASP A 152 8.80 7.18 16.77
C ASP A 152 7.98 5.95 16.31
N PHE A 153 8.51 4.77 16.60
CA PHE A 153 7.84 3.51 16.23
C PHE A 153 6.42 3.38 16.81
N TYR A 154 6.18 3.89 18.02
CA TYR A 154 4.86 3.80 18.65
C TYR A 154 3.87 4.75 18.01
N GLU A 155 4.29 5.93 17.62
CA GLU A 155 3.47 6.92 16.91
C GLU A 155 3.09 6.43 15.51
N ILE A 156 4.04 5.81 14.79
CA ILE A 156 3.79 5.17 13.50
C ILE A 156 2.82 3.99 13.64
N ALA A 157 3.02 3.12 14.63
CA ALA A 157 2.12 2.00 14.90
C ALA A 157 0.71 2.47 15.32
N TRP A 158 0.63 3.53 16.12
CA TRP A 158 -0.64 4.15 16.50
C TRP A 158 -1.38 4.72 15.28
N PHE A 159 -0.66 5.42 14.38
CA PHE A 159 -1.24 5.91 13.13
C PHE A 159 -1.84 4.76 12.31
N HIS A 160 -1.09 3.68 12.14
CA HIS A 160 -1.55 2.51 11.39
C HIS A 160 -2.81 1.90 12.02
N MET A 161 -2.82 1.70 13.33
CA MET A 161 -4.01 1.19 14.05
C MET A 161 -5.22 2.12 13.88
N ALA A 162 -5.03 3.44 13.98
CA ALA A 162 -6.09 4.42 13.79
C ALA A 162 -6.61 4.41 12.34
N PHE A 163 -5.75 4.31 11.35
CA PHE A 163 -6.10 4.16 9.94
C PHE A 163 -6.94 2.90 9.70
N GLU A 164 -6.50 1.75 10.23
CA GLU A 164 -7.24 0.48 10.09
C GLU A 164 -8.59 0.53 10.82
N LYS A 165 -8.71 1.24 11.94
CA LYS A 165 -9.98 1.44 12.64
C LYS A 165 -10.95 2.34 11.86
N ILE A 166 -10.46 3.40 11.22
CA ILE A 166 -11.27 4.24 10.33
C ILE A 166 -11.73 3.43 9.13
N HIS A 167 -10.84 2.66 8.55
CA HIS A 167 -11.08 1.82 7.36
C HIS A 167 -11.70 2.63 6.23
N PRO A 168 -10.99 3.63 5.69
CA PRO A 168 -11.60 4.70 4.90
C PRO A 168 -12.13 4.26 3.55
N PHE A 169 -11.63 3.19 2.97
CA PHE A 169 -12.04 2.70 1.66
C PHE A 169 -13.01 1.52 1.79
N TYR A 170 -13.69 1.20 0.70
CA TYR A 170 -14.56 0.03 0.64
C TYR A 170 -13.75 -1.28 0.75
N ASP A 171 -12.58 -1.33 0.09
CA ASP A 171 -11.63 -2.45 0.07
C ASP A 171 -10.21 -1.91 -0.11
N GLY A 172 -9.18 -2.71 0.18
CA GLY A 172 -7.77 -2.36 0.01
C GLY A 172 -7.15 -1.52 1.13
N ASN A 173 -7.84 -1.33 2.25
CA ASN A 173 -7.34 -0.56 3.39
C ASN A 173 -6.06 -1.16 3.96
N GLY A 174 -6.01 -2.47 4.21
CA GLY A 174 -4.83 -3.15 4.74
C GLY A 174 -3.59 -2.94 3.87
N ARG A 175 -3.71 -3.01 2.54
CA ARG A 175 -2.60 -2.76 1.60
C ARG A 175 -2.14 -1.31 1.64
N VAL A 176 -3.08 -0.36 1.64
CA VAL A 176 -2.76 1.08 1.80
C VAL A 176 -2.08 1.30 3.15
N GLY A 177 -2.66 0.79 4.25
CA GLY A 177 -2.12 0.96 5.59
C GLY A 177 -0.70 0.44 5.74
N ARG A 178 -0.40 -0.76 5.20
CA ARG A 178 0.96 -1.32 5.22
C ARG A 178 1.97 -0.53 4.39
N LEU A 179 1.56 -0.01 3.23
CA LEU A 179 2.42 0.86 2.42
C LEU A 179 2.63 2.25 3.06
N LEU A 180 1.65 2.73 3.83
CA LEU A 180 1.81 3.96 4.62
C LEU A 180 2.89 3.80 5.70
N LEU A 181 3.04 2.62 6.32
CA LEU A 181 4.14 2.35 7.28
C LEU A 181 5.52 2.54 6.66
N LEU A 182 5.66 2.21 5.37
CA LEU A 182 6.93 2.42 4.66
C LEU A 182 7.17 3.91 4.34
N LYS A 183 6.10 4.66 4.10
CA LYS A 183 6.15 6.09 3.81
C LYS A 183 6.57 6.93 5.03
N MET A 184 6.21 6.47 6.22
CA MET A 184 6.39 7.14 7.50
C MET A 184 7.74 6.85 8.14
#